data_496b28911c88681a94d08356e15be6c2
#
_entry.id   496b28911c88681a94d08356e15be6c2
#
_cell.length_a   1.000
_cell.length_b   1.000
_cell.length_c   1.000
_cell.angle_alpha   90.00
_cell.angle_beta   90.00
_cell.angle_gamma   90.00
#
_symmetry.space_group_name_H-M   'P 1'
#
loop_
_entity.id
_entity.type
_entity.pdbx_description
1 polymer ?
#
loop_
_entity_poly.entity_id
_entity_poly.type
_entity_poly.pdbx_seq_one_letter_code
_entity_poly.pdbx_strand_id
1 'polypeptide(L)'
;MMRFFYLQSNSQKKHKRGNKMPKNKFNPADSVNPETIALHGGDYRSDPSTTSVAVPIYQTTSYQFHNTEHAANLFGAKDFGNIYTRIMNPTVDVLEKRVAAMEGGVGALCVSSGQSASMLSIQNLVKAGDNIVSSTDLYGGTWNLFANTMKDLGIEVRFADPTDPE
;
A
#
# COMPACT_ATOMS: atom_id res chain seq x y z
N MET A 1 -0.33 10.88 -10.57
CA MET A 1 0.72 9.85 -10.51
C MET A 1 0.75 9.34 -9.08
N MET A 2 0.31 8.12 -8.83
CA MET A 2 0.38 7.49 -7.51
C MET A 2 1.84 7.20 -7.18
N ARG A 3 2.32 7.62 -6.03
CA ARG A 3 3.62 7.19 -5.50
C ARG A 3 3.38 6.20 -4.38
N PHE A 4 4.14 5.12 -4.40
CA PHE A 4 4.03 4.01 -3.47
C PHE A 4 5.20 4.00 -2.49
N PHE A 5 4.94 3.53 -1.27
CA PHE A 5 5.97 3.34 -0.26
C PHE A 5 6.72 2.04 -0.46
N TYR A 6 8.02 2.10 -0.39
CA TYR A 6 8.87 0.94 -0.29
C TYR A 6 9.42 0.81 1.13
N LEU A 7 8.94 -0.18 1.88
CA LEU A 7 9.53 -0.60 3.14
C LEU A 7 10.23 -1.94 2.90
N GLN A 8 11.56 -1.92 2.82
CA GLN A 8 12.35 -3.13 2.74
C GLN A 8 12.48 -3.77 4.14
N SER A 9 11.72 -4.81 4.39
CA SER A 9 11.90 -5.63 5.59
C SER A 9 12.68 -6.89 5.22
N ASN A 10 13.94 -6.93 5.65
CA ASN A 10 14.80 -8.12 5.59
C ASN A 10 14.47 -9.05 6.78
N SER A 11 13.33 -9.71 6.77
CA SER A 11 13.06 -10.83 7.67
C SER A 11 12.40 -11.97 6.94
N GLN A 12 13.21 -12.88 6.45
CA GLN A 12 12.75 -14.21 6.03
C GLN A 12 12.22 -14.99 7.24
N LYS A 13 10.98 -14.76 7.66
CA LYS A 13 10.27 -15.70 8.52
C LYS A 13 9.69 -16.80 7.64
N LYS A 14 10.33 -17.97 7.68
CA LYS A 14 9.79 -19.22 7.13
C LYS A 14 8.43 -19.49 7.77
N HIS A 15 7.34 -19.20 7.08
CA HIS A 15 6.04 -19.73 7.43
C HIS A 15 6.03 -21.24 7.16
N LYS A 16 5.79 -22.03 8.22
CA LYS A 16 5.52 -23.48 8.09
C LYS A 16 4.22 -23.65 7.30
N ARG A 17 4.33 -24.00 6.03
CA ARG A 17 3.22 -24.38 5.17
C ARG A 17 2.69 -25.76 5.59
N GLY A 18 1.57 -25.78 6.29
CA GLY A 18 0.70 -26.95 6.34
C GLY A 18 -0.20 -26.95 5.10
N ASN A 19 -0.17 -28.02 4.35
CA ASN A 19 -0.82 -28.44 3.12
C ASN A 19 0.04 -28.28 1.87
N LYS A 20 0.66 -29.40 1.49
CA LYS A 20 1.32 -29.56 0.19
C LYS A 20 0.24 -29.62 -0.90
N MET A 21 0.00 -28.52 -1.60
CA MET A 21 -0.68 -28.57 -2.90
C MET A 21 0.13 -29.42 -3.90
N PRO A 22 -0.55 -30.10 -4.84
CA PRO A 22 0.13 -30.89 -5.85
C PRO A 22 1.12 -30.03 -6.64
N LYS A 23 2.32 -30.54 -6.89
CA LYS A 23 3.52 -29.86 -7.39
C LYS A 23 3.42 -29.24 -8.81
N ASN A 24 2.25 -29.19 -9.45
CA ASN A 24 2.09 -28.79 -10.85
C ASN A 24 0.96 -27.78 -11.12
N LYS A 25 0.55 -26.96 -10.15
CA LYS A 25 -0.34 -25.84 -10.47
C LYS A 25 0.47 -24.55 -10.52
N PHE A 26 0.62 -23.99 -11.72
CA PHE A 26 1.05 -22.62 -11.93
C PHE A 26 0.16 -21.68 -11.10
N ASN A 27 0.78 -20.90 -10.22
CA ASN A 27 0.10 -19.84 -9.48
C ASN A 27 0.52 -18.52 -10.11
N PRO A 28 -0.39 -17.76 -10.73
CA PRO A 28 -0.05 -16.47 -11.32
C PRO A 28 0.57 -15.46 -10.33
N ALA A 29 0.27 -15.58 -9.04
CA ALA A 29 0.88 -14.74 -7.99
C ALA A 29 2.38 -14.99 -7.81
N ASP A 30 2.88 -16.17 -8.20
CA ASP A 30 4.31 -16.52 -8.15
C ASP A 30 5.04 -16.16 -9.46
N SER A 31 4.37 -15.49 -10.41
CA SER A 31 4.96 -15.05 -11.67
C SER A 31 6.01 -13.97 -11.44
N VAL A 32 7.04 -13.96 -12.27
CA VAL A 32 8.03 -12.88 -12.38
C VAL A 32 7.72 -11.92 -13.55
N ASN A 33 6.66 -12.23 -14.31
CA ASN A 33 6.25 -11.43 -15.45
C ASN A 33 5.34 -10.27 -14.98
N PRO A 34 5.74 -9.01 -15.19
CA PRO A 34 4.98 -7.84 -14.71
C PRO A 34 3.53 -7.80 -15.19
N GLU A 35 3.27 -8.19 -16.43
CA GLU A 35 1.91 -8.19 -17.00
C GLU A 35 1.03 -9.25 -16.30
N THR A 36 1.59 -10.39 -15.95
CA THR A 36 0.88 -11.43 -15.21
C THR A 36 0.62 -11.01 -13.76
N ILE A 37 1.60 -10.37 -13.12
CA ILE A 37 1.46 -9.83 -11.76
C ILE A 37 0.38 -8.75 -11.74
N ALA A 38 0.37 -7.83 -12.71
CA ALA A 38 -0.62 -6.76 -12.81
C ALA A 38 -2.07 -7.28 -12.89
N LEU A 39 -2.27 -8.47 -13.48
CA LEU A 39 -3.59 -9.10 -13.60
C LEU A 39 -3.94 -10.03 -12.43
N HIS A 40 -2.97 -10.73 -11.88
CA HIS A 40 -3.20 -11.88 -11.01
C HIS A 40 -2.36 -11.89 -9.73
N GLY A 41 -1.48 -10.92 -9.53
CA GLY A 41 -0.61 -10.84 -8.36
C GLY A 41 -1.33 -10.54 -7.04
N GLY A 42 -0.61 -10.62 -5.93
CA GLY A 42 -1.09 -10.20 -4.62
C GLY A 42 -2.16 -11.10 -4.03
N ASP A 43 -2.05 -12.42 -4.15
CA ASP A 43 -2.99 -13.43 -3.62
C ASP A 43 -4.43 -13.34 -4.16
N TYR A 44 -4.74 -12.33 -4.96
CA TYR A 44 -6.07 -12.10 -5.51
C TYR A 44 -6.22 -12.82 -6.84
N ARG A 45 -6.80 -14.01 -6.77
CA ARG A 45 -7.02 -14.86 -7.94
C ARG A 45 -8.45 -14.91 -8.40
N SER A 46 -9.38 -14.91 -7.45
CA SER A 46 -10.83 -14.90 -7.72
C SER A 46 -11.58 -14.42 -6.48
N ASP A 47 -12.77 -13.88 -6.69
CA ASP A 47 -13.68 -13.57 -5.59
C ASP A 47 -14.15 -14.88 -4.91
N PRO A 48 -13.92 -15.06 -3.59
CA PRO A 48 -14.27 -16.28 -2.89
C PRO A 48 -15.79 -16.54 -2.80
N SER A 49 -16.61 -15.48 -2.93
CA SER A 49 -18.06 -15.59 -2.81
C SER A 49 -18.72 -16.06 -4.09
N THR A 50 -18.27 -15.55 -5.24
CA THR A 50 -18.88 -15.84 -6.55
C THR A 50 -17.95 -16.61 -7.48
N THR A 51 -16.68 -16.78 -7.09
CA THR A 51 -15.60 -17.34 -7.92
C THR A 51 -15.32 -16.51 -9.20
N SER A 52 -15.73 -15.26 -9.22
CA SER A 52 -15.47 -14.34 -10.32
C SER A 52 -13.96 -14.13 -10.48
N VAL A 53 -13.47 -14.16 -11.72
CA VAL A 53 -12.04 -13.91 -12.03
C VAL A 53 -11.68 -12.45 -11.77
N ALA A 54 -12.57 -11.51 -12.10
CA ALA A 54 -12.42 -10.11 -11.76
C ALA A 54 -13.01 -9.85 -10.37
N VAL A 55 -12.33 -9.06 -9.56
CA VAL A 55 -12.86 -8.69 -8.24
C VAL A 55 -14.06 -7.76 -8.41
N PRO A 56 -15.20 -8.05 -7.76
CA PRO A 56 -16.36 -7.19 -7.78
C PRO A 56 -16.06 -5.78 -7.23
N ILE A 57 -16.84 -4.79 -7.70
CA ILE A 57 -16.77 -3.43 -7.17
C ILE A 57 -17.65 -3.36 -5.92
N TYR A 58 -17.04 -3.23 -4.76
CA TYR A 58 -17.73 -3.14 -3.46
C TYR A 58 -18.08 -1.67 -3.15
N GLN A 59 -19.23 -1.21 -3.62
CA GLN A 59 -19.76 0.11 -3.35
C GLN A 59 -20.48 0.14 -2.00
N THR A 60 -19.72 0.10 -0.92
CA THR A 60 -20.26 0.15 0.44
C THR A 60 -19.37 0.99 1.34
N THR A 61 -19.93 1.61 2.37
CA THR A 61 -19.18 2.33 3.41
C THR A 61 -18.80 1.43 4.57
N SER A 62 -19.67 0.48 4.94
CA SER A 62 -19.55 -0.32 6.16
C SER A 62 -19.78 -1.79 5.87
N TYR A 63 -19.31 -2.64 6.78
CA TYR A 63 -19.47 -4.08 6.73
C TYR A 63 -20.16 -4.59 7.98
N GLN A 64 -20.94 -5.64 7.85
CA GLN A 64 -21.62 -6.28 8.98
C GLN A 64 -20.67 -7.20 9.73
N PHE A 65 -20.78 -7.19 11.05
CA PHE A 65 -20.06 -8.12 11.91
C PHE A 65 -20.94 -9.34 12.19
N HIS A 66 -20.33 -10.51 12.38
CA HIS A 66 -21.06 -11.71 12.75
C HIS A 66 -21.67 -11.60 14.15
N ASN A 67 -20.94 -10.98 15.08
CA ASN A 67 -21.32 -10.74 16.46
C ASN A 67 -20.40 -9.70 17.10
N THR A 68 -20.64 -9.35 18.35
CA THR A 68 -19.86 -8.34 19.11
C THR A 68 -18.40 -8.75 19.31
N GLU A 69 -18.12 -10.05 19.49
CA GLU A 69 -16.76 -10.55 19.66
C GLU A 69 -15.94 -10.39 18.36
N HIS A 70 -16.54 -10.74 17.21
CA HIS A 70 -15.93 -10.49 15.91
C HIS A 70 -15.59 -9.02 15.70
N ALA A 71 -16.53 -8.11 16.04
CA ALA A 71 -16.28 -6.68 15.98
C ALA A 71 -15.09 -6.27 16.87
N ALA A 72 -15.08 -6.71 18.13
CA ALA A 72 -14.01 -6.40 19.09
C ALA A 72 -12.64 -6.91 18.62
N ASN A 73 -12.58 -8.07 17.99
CA ASN A 73 -11.34 -8.64 17.45
C ASN A 73 -10.83 -7.84 16.25
N LEU A 74 -11.70 -7.41 15.34
CA LEU A 74 -11.32 -6.58 14.19
C LEU A 74 -10.82 -5.20 14.64
N PHE A 75 -11.54 -4.51 15.52
CA PHE A 75 -11.12 -3.21 16.06
C PHE A 75 -9.86 -3.30 16.94
N GLY A 76 -9.65 -4.43 17.59
CA GLY A 76 -8.46 -4.73 18.38
C GLY A 76 -7.27 -5.21 17.55
N ALA A 77 -7.36 -5.26 16.22
CA ALA A 77 -6.36 -5.81 15.31
C ALA A 77 -5.89 -7.24 15.68
N LYS A 78 -6.77 -8.02 16.29
CA LYS A 78 -6.54 -9.44 16.62
C LYS A 78 -6.95 -10.35 15.46
N ASP A 79 -7.81 -9.85 14.58
CA ASP A 79 -8.30 -10.54 13.39
C ASP A 79 -8.26 -9.61 12.19
N PHE A 80 -8.23 -10.18 10.96
CA PHE A 80 -8.25 -9.42 9.72
C PHE A 80 -9.64 -9.50 9.09
N GLY A 81 -10.14 -8.36 8.62
CA GLY A 81 -11.42 -8.30 7.93
C GLY A 81 -11.85 -6.88 7.62
N ASN A 82 -12.99 -6.77 6.93
CA ASN A 82 -13.50 -5.49 6.50
C ASN A 82 -14.33 -4.84 7.62
N ILE A 83 -14.06 -3.57 7.90
CA ILE A 83 -14.76 -2.75 8.90
C ILE A 83 -15.47 -1.59 8.22
N TYR A 84 -14.70 -0.76 7.52
CA TYR A 84 -15.17 0.49 6.95
C TYR A 84 -14.30 0.88 5.75
N THR A 85 -14.92 1.28 4.65
CA THR A 85 -14.26 1.48 3.35
C THR A 85 -13.11 2.49 3.37
N ARG A 86 -13.16 3.52 4.21
CA ARG A 86 -12.03 4.47 4.34
C ARG A 86 -10.75 3.78 4.84
N ILE A 87 -10.88 2.70 5.62
CA ILE A 87 -9.75 1.96 6.19
C ILE A 87 -9.38 0.80 5.28
N MET A 88 -10.36 0.03 4.80
CA MET A 88 -10.18 -1.11 3.92
C MET A 88 -11.41 -1.37 3.06
N ASN A 89 -11.18 -1.75 1.81
CA ASN A 89 -12.22 -2.18 0.88
C ASN A 89 -11.63 -3.23 -0.06
N PRO A 90 -12.32 -4.37 -0.31
CA PRO A 90 -11.78 -5.44 -1.15
C PRO A 90 -11.38 -4.98 -2.56
N THR A 91 -12.08 -4.00 -3.13
CA THR A 91 -11.74 -3.46 -4.46
C THR A 91 -10.41 -2.72 -4.46
N VAL A 92 -10.15 -1.90 -3.43
CA VAL A 92 -8.89 -1.16 -3.26
C VAL A 92 -7.75 -2.10 -2.87
N ASP A 93 -8.02 -3.05 -1.98
CA ASP A 93 -7.05 -4.05 -1.52
C ASP A 93 -6.43 -4.86 -2.67
N VAL A 94 -7.19 -5.16 -3.72
CA VAL A 94 -6.64 -5.81 -4.93
C VAL A 94 -5.57 -4.96 -5.59
N LEU A 95 -5.83 -3.66 -5.76
CA LEU A 95 -4.85 -2.74 -6.35
C LEU A 95 -3.61 -2.62 -5.47
N GLU A 96 -3.80 -2.44 -4.17
CA GLU A 96 -2.70 -2.33 -3.20
C GLU A 96 -1.81 -3.58 -3.21
N LYS A 97 -2.40 -4.76 -3.16
CA LYS A 97 -1.66 -6.03 -3.23
C LYS A 97 -0.92 -6.24 -4.54
N ARG A 98 -1.55 -5.90 -5.67
CA ARG A 98 -0.91 -6.03 -6.99
C ARG A 98 0.26 -5.08 -7.15
N VAL A 99 0.11 -3.84 -6.74
CA VAL A 99 1.20 -2.87 -6.82
C VAL A 99 2.33 -3.25 -5.86
N ALA A 100 2.03 -3.67 -4.64
CA ALA A 100 3.04 -4.20 -3.73
C ALA A 100 3.82 -5.38 -4.35
N ALA A 101 3.12 -6.30 -5.02
CA ALA A 101 3.76 -7.42 -5.70
C ALA A 101 4.63 -6.99 -6.89
N MET A 102 4.19 -5.99 -7.67
CA MET A 102 4.97 -5.45 -8.80
C MET A 102 6.23 -4.72 -8.35
N GLU A 103 6.14 -3.99 -7.25
CA GLU A 103 7.26 -3.21 -6.69
C GLU A 103 8.14 -4.02 -5.73
N GLY A 104 7.80 -5.29 -5.45
CA GLY A 104 8.50 -6.12 -4.47
C GLY A 104 8.36 -5.62 -3.03
N GLY A 105 7.34 -4.81 -2.75
CA GLY A 105 7.03 -4.25 -1.44
C GLY A 105 6.27 -5.23 -0.54
N VAL A 106 6.28 -4.97 0.76
CA VAL A 106 5.51 -5.74 1.76
C VAL A 106 4.03 -5.34 1.80
N GLY A 107 3.70 -4.15 1.27
CA GLY A 107 2.37 -3.61 1.20
C GLY A 107 2.35 -2.30 0.41
N ALA A 108 1.16 -1.85 0.04
CA ALA A 108 0.91 -0.56 -0.57
C ALA A 108 -0.34 0.07 0.05
N LEU A 109 -0.43 1.39 -0.02
CA LEU A 109 -1.60 2.15 0.40
C LEU A 109 -2.04 3.06 -0.74
N CYS A 110 -3.29 2.92 -1.17
CA CYS A 110 -3.91 3.80 -2.14
C CYS A 110 -4.56 5.00 -1.45
N VAL A 111 -4.28 6.17 -1.97
CA VAL A 111 -4.84 7.44 -1.49
C VAL A 111 -5.42 8.25 -2.65
N SER A 112 -6.22 9.26 -2.33
CA SER A 112 -7.02 10.01 -3.31
C SER A 112 -6.20 10.86 -4.29
N SER A 113 -4.92 11.11 -4.02
CA SER A 113 -4.06 11.90 -4.91
C SER A 113 -2.57 11.61 -4.69
N GLY A 114 -1.76 11.94 -5.71
CA GLY A 114 -0.30 11.87 -5.58
C GLY A 114 0.25 12.83 -4.52
N GLN A 115 -0.39 13.98 -4.29
CA GLN A 115 0.00 14.91 -3.22
C GLN A 115 -0.27 14.30 -1.83
N SER A 116 -1.43 13.64 -1.65
CA SER A 116 -1.71 12.88 -0.42
C SER A 116 -0.69 11.76 -0.21
N ALA A 117 -0.30 11.05 -1.28
CA ALA A 117 0.73 10.03 -1.20
C ALA A 117 2.08 10.60 -0.76
N SER A 118 2.50 11.73 -1.34
CA SER A 118 3.75 12.40 -0.96
C SER A 118 3.73 12.88 0.49
N MET A 119 2.62 13.50 0.91
CA MET A 119 2.45 14.00 2.27
C MET A 119 2.49 12.86 3.30
N LEU A 120 1.68 11.82 3.11
CA LEU A 120 1.63 10.68 4.02
C LEU A 120 2.95 9.91 4.06
N SER A 121 3.66 9.85 2.91
CA SER A 121 5.00 9.26 2.85
C SER A 121 5.94 9.88 3.86
N ILE A 122 6.01 11.19 3.82
CA ILE A 122 6.96 11.94 4.63
C ILE A 122 6.53 11.92 6.09
N GLN A 123 5.25 12.19 6.37
CA GLN A 123 4.73 12.18 7.75
C GLN A 123 4.85 10.83 8.46
N ASN A 124 4.92 9.74 7.71
CA ASN A 124 5.14 8.41 8.30
C ASN A 124 6.61 8.19 8.72
N LEU A 125 7.54 8.95 8.19
CA LEU A 125 8.98 8.80 8.41
C LEU A 125 9.56 9.87 9.33
N VAL A 126 9.00 11.09 9.31
CA VAL A 126 9.52 12.26 10.00
C VAL A 126 8.43 12.98 10.80
N LYS A 127 8.85 13.73 11.81
CA LYS A 127 7.99 14.54 12.69
C LYS A 127 8.54 15.96 12.79
N ALA A 128 7.81 16.85 13.45
CA ALA A 128 8.27 18.22 13.70
C ALA A 128 9.65 18.23 14.38
N GLY A 129 10.56 19.01 13.84
CA GLY A 129 11.97 19.09 14.25
C GLY A 129 12.93 18.25 13.41
N ASP A 130 12.42 17.33 12.62
CA ASP A 130 13.23 16.53 11.67
C ASP A 130 13.44 17.30 10.36
N ASN A 131 14.33 16.79 9.51
CA ASN A 131 14.58 17.34 8.18
C ASN A 131 14.63 16.24 7.11
N ILE A 132 14.39 16.63 5.87
CA ILE A 132 14.54 15.80 4.68
C ILE A 132 15.39 16.56 3.63
N VAL A 133 16.03 15.81 2.75
CA VAL A 133 16.67 16.33 1.54
C VAL A 133 15.83 15.97 0.33
N SER A 134 15.60 16.92 -0.56
CA SER A 134 14.83 16.75 -1.78
C SER A 134 15.52 17.39 -2.97
N SER A 135 15.28 16.83 -4.16
CA SER A 135 15.66 17.48 -5.41
C SER A 135 14.91 18.79 -5.61
N THR A 136 15.52 19.74 -6.31
CA THR A 136 14.87 20.94 -6.84
C THR A 136 13.91 20.60 -8.00
N ASP A 137 14.16 19.52 -8.73
CA ASP A 137 13.43 19.13 -9.93
C ASP A 137 12.16 18.35 -9.57
N LEU A 138 11.14 19.07 -9.14
CA LEU A 138 9.86 18.53 -8.69
C LEU A 138 8.68 19.09 -9.48
N TYR A 139 7.61 18.31 -9.49
CA TYR A 139 6.30 18.85 -9.84
C TYR A 139 5.96 20.05 -8.93
N GLY A 140 5.48 21.16 -9.50
CA GLY A 140 5.26 22.40 -8.77
C GLY A 140 4.42 22.28 -7.49
N GLY A 141 3.39 21.42 -7.49
CA GLY A 141 2.60 21.14 -6.28
C GLY A 141 3.41 20.45 -5.19
N THR A 142 4.31 19.55 -5.54
CA THR A 142 5.21 18.87 -4.58
C THR A 142 6.26 19.86 -4.06
N TRP A 143 6.79 20.72 -4.93
CA TRP A 143 7.70 21.77 -4.51
C TRP A 143 7.04 22.70 -3.48
N ASN A 144 5.81 23.16 -3.76
CA ASN A 144 5.05 24.01 -2.84
C ASN A 144 4.74 23.29 -1.51
N LEU A 145 4.37 22.01 -1.57
CA LEU A 145 4.17 21.18 -0.38
C LEU A 145 5.44 21.17 0.50
N PHE A 146 6.61 21.00 -0.10
CA PHE A 146 7.87 20.90 0.61
C PHE A 146 8.39 22.26 1.10
N ALA A 147 8.32 23.29 0.26
CA ALA A 147 8.86 24.60 0.59
C ALA A 147 8.01 25.34 1.64
N ASN A 148 6.71 25.10 1.68
CA ASN A 148 5.78 25.85 2.52
C ASN A 148 5.09 24.95 3.55
N THR A 149 4.26 24.01 3.12
CA THR A 149 3.42 23.21 4.03
C THR A 149 4.23 22.39 5.02
N MET A 150 5.33 21.75 4.60
CA MET A 150 6.19 20.99 5.50
C MET A 150 6.87 21.88 6.53
N LYS A 151 7.27 23.07 6.13
CA LYS A 151 7.84 24.08 7.03
C LYS A 151 6.85 24.50 8.11
N ASP A 152 5.59 24.73 7.74
CA ASP A 152 4.53 25.08 8.70
C ASP A 152 4.24 23.94 9.69
N LEU A 153 4.53 22.69 9.29
CA LEU A 153 4.46 21.50 10.15
C LEU A 153 5.73 21.27 10.97
N GLY A 154 6.71 22.18 10.89
CA GLY A 154 7.97 22.10 11.61
C GLY A 154 8.98 21.10 11.02
N ILE A 155 8.80 20.67 9.77
CA ILE A 155 9.73 19.80 9.04
C ILE A 155 10.55 20.65 8.09
N GLU A 156 11.88 20.63 8.27
CA GLU A 156 12.80 21.34 7.38
C GLU A 156 13.00 20.54 6.09
N VAL A 157 12.86 21.19 4.93
CA VAL A 157 13.20 20.58 3.65
C VAL A 157 14.40 21.30 3.04
N ARG A 158 15.49 20.57 2.83
CA ARG A 158 16.70 21.03 2.16
C ARG A 158 16.64 20.60 0.71
N PHE A 159 16.65 21.59 -0.18
CA PHE A 159 16.68 21.34 -1.61
C PHE A 159 18.13 21.24 -2.09
N ALA A 160 18.40 20.21 -2.89
CA ALA A 160 19.70 19.99 -3.53
C ALA A 160 19.50 19.86 -5.04
N ASP A 161 20.45 20.36 -5.79
CA ASP A 161 20.50 20.17 -7.23
C ASP A 161 20.88 18.70 -7.51
N PRO A 162 20.04 17.91 -8.21
CA PRO A 162 20.34 16.52 -8.48
C PRO A 162 21.47 16.33 -9.50
N THR A 163 21.90 17.40 -10.18
CA THR A 163 22.99 17.37 -11.17
C THR A 163 24.34 17.73 -10.56
N ASP A 164 24.36 18.27 -9.35
CA ASP A 164 25.56 18.65 -8.61
C ASP A 164 25.69 17.76 -7.36
N PRO A 165 26.56 16.72 -7.40
CA PRO A 165 26.72 15.77 -6.30
C PRO A 165 27.62 16.30 -5.15
N GLU A 166 28.21 17.50 -5.27
CA GLU A 166 28.99 18.16 -4.21
C GLU A 166 28.07 19.08 -3.39
#